data_5873b984caaf5270bf8d42b95124cba5
#
_entry.id   5873b984caaf5270bf8d42b95124cba5
#
_cell.length_a   1.000
_cell.length_b   1.000
_cell.length_c   1.000
_cell.angle_alpha   90.00
_cell.angle_beta   90.00
_cell.angle_gamma   90.00
#
_symmetry.space_group_name_H-M   'P 1'
#
loop_
_entity.id
_entity.type
_entity.pdbx_description
1 polymer ?
#
loop_
_entity_poly.entity_id
_entity_poly.type
_entity_poly.pdbx_seq_one_letter_code
_entity_poly.pdbx_strand_id
1 'polypeptide(L)'
;MGAHEEVKPVLPVPIKATPYQHQIEAFNFACGLFGLIPGSRRESGGCALLMEMGTGKSLTSIAITGALAEAGRIRRVLVVAPLSILGVWEEEFQKFADFPYALAVLSGTGAKKLDTLRHMNGAALQVVVVNYESAWRLEKDLSAWRPDLI
;
A
#
# COMPACT_ATOMS: atom_id res chain seq x y z
N MET A 1 15.53 27.52 22.87
CA MET A 1 15.20 27.04 21.50
C MET A 1 15.41 25.54 21.50
N GLY A 2 14.33 24.77 21.50
CA GLY A 2 14.42 23.31 21.42
C GLY A 2 14.91 22.93 20.02
N ALA A 3 16.02 22.18 19.93
CA ALA A 3 16.33 21.43 18.72
C ALA A 3 15.10 20.55 18.44
N HIS A 4 14.50 20.66 17.25
CA HIS A 4 13.50 19.70 16.81
C HIS A 4 14.20 18.36 16.76
N GLU A 5 13.85 17.48 17.70
CA GLU A 5 14.40 16.14 17.74
C GLU A 5 14.01 15.44 16.45
N GLU A 6 14.98 14.99 15.68
CA GLU A 6 14.75 14.34 14.39
C GLU A 6 13.99 13.03 14.63
N VAL A 7 12.82 12.90 14.02
CA VAL A 7 12.00 11.69 14.14
C VAL A 7 12.67 10.57 13.35
N LYS A 8 12.92 9.45 14.01
CA LYS A 8 13.51 8.27 13.38
C LYS A 8 12.43 7.21 13.10
N PRO A 9 12.57 6.44 12.00
CA PRO A 9 11.68 5.33 11.73
C PRO A 9 11.75 4.28 12.85
N VAL A 10 10.57 3.79 13.28
CA VAL A 10 10.47 2.70 14.28
C VAL A 10 10.85 1.34 13.70
N LEU A 11 10.80 1.22 12.38
CA LEU A 11 11.22 0.05 11.58
C LEU A 11 11.98 0.56 10.35
N PRO A 12 12.82 -0.27 9.70
CA PRO A 12 13.36 0.08 8.40
C PRO A 12 12.24 0.43 7.42
N VAL A 13 12.36 1.56 6.73
CA VAL A 13 11.38 1.99 5.73
C VAL A 13 11.70 1.33 4.39
N PRO A 14 10.84 0.44 3.85
CA PRO A 14 11.18 -0.38 2.69
C PRO A 14 10.94 0.37 1.37
N ILE A 15 11.60 1.50 1.19
CA ILE A 15 11.51 2.33 -0.01
C ILE A 15 12.90 2.73 -0.52
N LYS A 16 13.01 2.97 -1.83
CA LYS A 16 14.24 3.38 -2.54
C LYS A 16 14.47 4.90 -2.49
N ALA A 17 13.96 5.58 -1.48
CA ALA A 17 14.09 7.02 -1.31
C ALA A 17 14.32 7.36 0.16
N THR A 18 14.82 8.56 0.41
CA THR A 18 14.91 9.09 1.77
C THR A 18 13.60 9.78 2.13
N PRO A 19 12.84 9.25 3.10
CA PRO A 19 11.56 9.86 3.48
C PRO A 19 11.77 11.19 4.19
N TYR A 20 10.85 12.13 3.99
CA TYR A 20 10.79 13.35 4.77
C TYR A 20 10.29 13.08 6.20
N GLN A 21 10.53 14.00 7.13
CA GLN A 21 10.15 13.86 8.54
C GLN A 21 8.64 13.58 8.71
N HIS A 22 7.77 14.30 8.01
CA HIS A 22 6.33 14.06 8.06
C HIS A 22 5.91 12.68 7.53
N GLN A 23 6.64 12.13 6.57
CA GLN A 23 6.40 10.78 6.06
C GLN A 23 6.84 9.71 7.07
N ILE A 24 7.95 9.93 7.78
CA ILE A 24 8.41 9.07 8.87
C ILE A 24 7.39 9.07 10.02
N GLU A 25 6.88 10.23 10.39
CA GLU A 25 5.83 10.34 11.41
C GLU A 25 4.57 9.55 11.04
N ALA A 26 4.09 9.69 9.80
CA ALA A 26 2.94 8.94 9.30
C ALA A 26 3.20 7.43 9.25
N PHE A 27 4.39 7.03 8.81
CA PHE A 27 4.83 5.64 8.80
C PHE A 27 4.88 5.05 10.22
N ASN A 28 5.49 5.75 11.16
CA ASN A 28 5.57 5.34 12.56
C ASN A 28 4.19 5.19 13.19
N PHE A 29 3.30 6.13 12.92
CA PHE A 29 1.92 6.10 13.39
C PHE A 29 1.18 4.86 12.88
N ALA A 30 1.26 4.57 11.59
CA ALA A 30 0.64 3.39 11.00
C ALA A 30 1.24 2.09 11.55
N CYS A 31 2.56 2.01 11.69
CA CYS A 31 3.23 0.85 12.29
C CYS A 31 2.75 0.61 13.73
N GLY A 32 2.53 1.67 14.51
CA GLY A 32 1.95 1.58 15.85
C GLY A 32 0.54 1.02 15.82
N LEU A 33 -0.35 1.59 14.98
CA LEU A 33 -1.74 1.14 14.86
C LEU A 33 -1.86 -0.32 14.43
N PHE A 34 -1.01 -0.76 13.52
CA PHE A 34 -1.05 -2.13 12.99
C PHE A 34 -0.29 -3.15 13.85
N GLY A 35 0.31 -2.73 14.95
CA GLY A 35 1.04 -3.61 15.86
C GLY A 35 2.31 -4.19 15.26
N LEU A 36 3.01 -3.42 14.41
CA LEU A 36 4.26 -3.82 13.79
C LEU A 36 5.49 -3.55 14.66
N ILE A 37 5.36 -2.68 15.67
CA ILE A 37 6.44 -2.38 16.60
C ILE A 37 6.61 -3.59 17.54
N PRO A 38 7.84 -4.09 17.77
CA PRO A 38 8.09 -5.22 18.65
C PRO A 38 7.47 -5.01 20.05
N GLY A 39 6.69 -5.98 20.52
CA GLY A 39 5.98 -5.92 21.80
C GLY A 39 4.67 -5.13 21.80
N SER A 40 4.31 -4.49 20.69
CA SER A 40 3.04 -3.80 20.54
C SER A 40 1.92 -4.73 20.08
N ARG A 41 0.67 -4.29 20.28
CA ARG A 41 -0.53 -4.98 19.78
C ARG A 41 -1.14 -4.19 18.65
N ARG A 42 -1.86 -4.88 17.78
CA ARG A 42 -2.70 -4.22 16.79
C ARG A 42 -3.83 -3.45 17.48
N GLU A 43 -3.89 -2.16 17.26
CA GLU A 43 -4.89 -1.26 17.81
C GLU A 43 -6.01 -0.94 16.83
N SER A 44 -5.72 -1.03 15.53
CA SER A 44 -6.68 -0.69 14.47
C SER A 44 -6.59 -1.63 13.29
N GLY A 45 -7.70 -1.75 12.58
CA GLY A 45 -7.77 -2.42 11.27
C GLY A 45 -7.52 -1.50 10.08
N GLY A 46 -7.29 -0.21 10.33
CA GLY A 46 -7.05 0.77 9.28
C GLY A 46 -6.47 2.06 9.82
N CYS A 47 -5.97 2.90 8.92
CA CYS A 47 -5.56 4.26 9.22
C CYS A 47 -5.93 5.20 8.09
N ALA A 48 -6.03 6.49 8.38
CA ALA A 48 -6.22 7.54 7.39
C ALA A 48 -4.99 8.44 7.35
N LEU A 49 -4.44 8.65 6.16
CA LEU A 49 -3.33 9.58 5.93
C LEU A 49 -3.89 10.93 5.50
N LEU A 50 -4.16 11.80 6.47
CA LEU A 50 -4.67 13.14 6.26
C LEU A 50 -3.53 14.11 5.97
N MET A 51 -2.92 13.92 4.81
CA MET A 51 -1.78 14.71 4.33
C MET A 51 -2.22 15.62 3.19
N GLU A 52 -1.60 16.79 3.09
CA GLU A 52 -1.85 17.70 1.98
C GLU A 52 -1.40 17.12 0.63
N MET A 53 -1.94 17.65 -0.45
CA MET A 53 -1.52 17.27 -1.81
C MET A 53 -0.02 17.56 -2.02
N GLY A 54 0.68 16.67 -2.71
CA GLY A 54 2.11 16.81 -2.98
C GLY A 54 3.04 16.46 -1.81
N THR A 55 2.52 15.92 -0.70
CA THR A 55 3.33 15.55 0.48
C THR A 55 3.81 14.09 0.49
N GLY A 56 3.54 13.35 -0.58
CA GLY A 56 4.03 11.98 -0.74
C GLY A 56 3.18 10.92 -0.04
N LYS A 57 1.85 11.03 -0.10
CA LYS A 57 0.92 10.02 0.44
C LYS A 57 1.13 8.64 -0.18
N SER A 58 1.33 8.59 -1.49
CA SER A 58 1.58 7.32 -2.21
C SER A 58 2.85 6.65 -1.72
N LEU A 59 3.95 7.40 -1.58
CA LEU A 59 5.20 6.90 -1.04
C LEU A 59 5.02 6.33 0.37
N THR A 60 4.32 7.06 1.24
CA THR A 60 4.04 6.64 2.61
C THR A 60 3.17 5.37 2.62
N SER A 61 2.16 5.30 1.76
CA SER A 61 1.31 4.11 1.61
C SER A 61 2.10 2.89 1.12
N ILE A 62 3.02 3.08 0.18
CA ILE A 62 3.91 2.02 -0.31
C ILE A 62 4.84 1.54 0.81
N ALA A 63 5.40 2.47 1.58
CA ALA A 63 6.25 2.14 2.72
C ALA A 63 5.50 1.30 3.78
N ILE A 64 4.29 1.69 4.13
CA ILE A 64 3.44 0.95 5.07
C ILE A 64 3.10 -0.45 4.52
N THR A 65 2.75 -0.52 3.25
CA THR A 65 2.48 -1.78 2.55
C THR A 65 3.67 -2.72 2.61
N GLY A 66 4.87 -2.21 2.31
CA GLY A 66 6.11 -2.98 2.38
C GLY A 66 6.42 -3.48 3.79
N ALA A 67 6.25 -2.64 4.80
CA ALA A 67 6.45 -3.03 6.19
C ALA A 67 5.48 -4.15 6.63
N LEU A 68 4.22 -4.05 6.25
CA LEU A 68 3.22 -5.10 6.51
C LEU A 68 3.55 -6.42 5.78
N ALA A 69 4.00 -6.32 4.54
CA ALA A 69 4.40 -7.49 3.75
C ALA A 69 5.65 -8.18 4.33
N GLU A 70 6.67 -7.41 4.70
CA GLU A 70 7.90 -7.94 5.32
C GLU A 70 7.64 -8.57 6.68
N ALA A 71 6.66 -8.06 7.43
CA ALA A 71 6.21 -8.67 8.69
C ALA A 71 5.33 -9.92 8.50
N GLY A 72 5.05 -10.31 7.25
CA GLY A 72 4.20 -11.47 6.94
C GLY A 72 2.72 -11.26 7.24
N ARG A 73 2.28 -10.00 7.38
CA ARG A 73 0.90 -9.65 7.73
C ARG A 73 -0.04 -9.62 6.54
N ILE A 74 0.47 -9.33 5.36
CA ILE A 74 -0.31 -9.22 4.13
C ILE A 74 0.37 -9.94 2.96
N ARG A 75 -0.44 -10.42 2.03
CA ARG A 75 0.00 -11.02 0.77
C ARG A 75 -0.71 -10.43 -0.45
N ARG A 76 -1.89 -9.86 -0.25
CA ARG A 76 -2.73 -9.31 -1.31
C ARG A 76 -3.18 -7.90 -0.95
N VAL A 77 -2.90 -6.97 -1.84
CA VAL A 77 -3.25 -5.55 -1.68
C VAL A 77 -4.17 -5.14 -2.82
N LEU A 78 -5.25 -4.51 -2.48
CA LEU A 78 -6.15 -3.88 -3.43
C LEU A 78 -6.01 -2.36 -3.32
N VAL A 79 -5.61 -1.73 -4.40
CA VAL A 79 -5.58 -0.26 -4.52
C VAL A 79 -6.80 0.18 -5.32
N VAL A 80 -7.65 0.98 -4.72
CA VAL A 80 -8.82 1.58 -5.38
C VAL A 80 -8.55 3.07 -5.56
N ALA A 81 -8.52 3.52 -6.81
CA ALA A 81 -8.10 4.87 -7.16
C ALA A 81 -8.93 5.42 -8.33
N PRO A 82 -8.93 6.74 -8.57
CA PRO A 82 -9.51 7.31 -9.77
C PRO A 82 -8.89 6.75 -11.05
N LEU A 83 -9.67 6.60 -12.10
CA LEU A 83 -9.23 6.05 -13.39
C LEU A 83 -7.98 6.76 -13.94
N SER A 84 -7.92 8.07 -13.77
CA SER A 84 -6.82 8.90 -14.29
C SER A 84 -5.45 8.64 -13.67
N ILE A 85 -5.41 7.99 -12.51
CA ILE A 85 -4.15 7.77 -11.76
C ILE A 85 -3.80 6.28 -11.58
N LEU A 86 -4.47 5.37 -12.25
CA LEU A 86 -4.17 3.93 -12.13
C LEU A 86 -2.72 3.62 -12.55
N GLY A 87 -2.27 4.20 -13.67
CA GLY A 87 -0.90 4.04 -14.15
C GLY A 87 0.13 4.69 -13.23
N VAL A 88 -0.24 5.76 -12.53
CA VAL A 88 0.64 6.44 -11.57
C VAL A 88 1.00 5.50 -10.42
N TRP A 89 0.08 4.68 -9.94
CA TRP A 89 0.36 3.69 -8.89
C TRP A 89 1.40 2.65 -9.33
N GLU A 90 1.31 2.19 -10.56
CA GLU A 90 2.31 1.25 -11.10
C GLU A 90 3.71 1.90 -11.16
N GLU A 91 3.79 3.13 -11.67
CA GLU A 91 5.03 3.90 -11.73
C GLU A 91 5.61 4.17 -10.33
N GLU A 92 4.77 4.54 -9.35
CA GLU A 92 5.16 4.82 -7.98
C GLU A 92 5.71 3.56 -7.28
N PHE A 93 5.06 2.41 -7.45
CA PHE A 93 5.58 1.14 -6.95
C PHE A 93 6.93 0.79 -7.57
N GLN A 94 7.06 0.93 -8.88
CA GLN A 94 8.31 0.66 -9.59
C GLN A 94 9.45 1.57 -9.10
N LYS A 95 9.15 2.83 -8.85
CA LYS A 95 10.12 3.84 -8.43
C LYS A 95 10.54 3.69 -6.98
N PHE A 96 9.63 3.37 -6.08
CA PHE A 96 9.85 3.48 -4.64
C PHE A 96 9.86 2.18 -3.88
N ALA A 97 9.15 1.13 -4.31
CA ALA A 97 9.08 -0.11 -3.54
C ALA A 97 10.45 -0.82 -3.47
N ASP A 98 10.94 -1.00 -2.26
CA ASP A 98 12.17 -1.77 -1.98
C ASP A 98 11.83 -3.11 -1.32
N PHE A 99 10.91 -3.82 -1.93
CA PHE A 99 10.47 -5.17 -1.55
C PHE A 99 9.90 -5.88 -2.79
N PRO A 100 9.92 -7.23 -2.81
CA PRO A 100 9.38 -7.97 -3.93
C PRO A 100 7.85 -7.85 -4.01
N TYR A 101 7.35 -7.57 -5.20
CA TYR A 101 5.91 -7.48 -5.47
C TYR A 101 5.60 -7.82 -6.93
N ALA A 102 4.35 -8.20 -7.17
CA ALA A 102 3.77 -8.31 -8.51
C ALA A 102 2.54 -7.41 -8.56
N LEU A 103 2.49 -6.50 -9.52
CA LEU A 103 1.40 -5.52 -9.64
C LEU A 103 0.69 -5.67 -10.98
N ALA A 104 -0.63 -5.65 -10.95
CA ALA A 104 -1.46 -5.60 -12.13
C ALA A 104 -2.51 -4.50 -12.01
N VAL A 105 -2.64 -3.72 -13.08
CA VAL A 105 -3.72 -2.74 -13.24
C VAL A 105 -4.87 -3.43 -13.98
N LEU A 106 -6.06 -3.48 -13.36
CA LEU A 106 -7.24 -4.03 -14.01
C LEU A 106 -7.79 -3.02 -15.03
N SER A 107 -7.64 -3.35 -16.31
CA SER A 107 -8.03 -2.51 -17.43
C SER A 107 -8.71 -3.31 -18.53
N GLY A 108 -9.38 -2.62 -19.45
CA GLY A 108 -10.08 -3.22 -20.56
C GLY A 108 -11.51 -3.68 -20.22
N THR A 109 -11.98 -4.75 -20.83
CA THR A 109 -13.32 -5.30 -20.59
C THR A 109 -13.42 -5.97 -19.22
N GLY A 110 -14.64 -6.19 -18.73
CA GLY A 110 -14.86 -6.95 -17.50
C GLY A 110 -14.27 -8.35 -17.54
N ALA A 111 -14.39 -9.05 -18.67
CA ALA A 111 -13.80 -10.37 -18.87
C ALA A 111 -12.26 -10.33 -18.77
N LYS A 112 -11.63 -9.33 -19.38
CA LYS A 112 -10.17 -9.14 -19.33
C LYS A 112 -9.69 -8.83 -17.91
N LYS A 113 -10.42 -8.00 -17.18
CA LYS A 113 -10.11 -7.68 -15.78
C LYS A 113 -10.18 -8.93 -14.90
N LEU A 114 -11.20 -9.76 -15.05
CA LEU A 114 -11.33 -11.02 -14.33
C LEU A 114 -10.23 -12.00 -14.67
N ASP A 115 -9.85 -12.10 -15.94
CA ASP A 115 -8.74 -12.93 -16.38
C ASP A 115 -7.43 -12.49 -15.74
N THR A 116 -7.15 -11.20 -15.73
CA THR A 116 -5.98 -10.63 -15.06
C THR A 116 -5.98 -10.97 -13.56
N LEU A 117 -7.10 -10.80 -12.90
CA LEU A 117 -7.24 -11.09 -11.46
C LEU A 117 -6.98 -12.58 -11.15
N ARG A 118 -7.50 -13.48 -11.97
CA ARG A 118 -7.32 -14.93 -11.82
C ARG A 118 -5.89 -15.39 -12.00
N HIS A 119 -5.09 -14.66 -12.79
CA HIS A 119 -3.68 -14.97 -13.01
C HIS A 119 -2.75 -14.34 -11.96
N MET A 120 -3.29 -13.53 -11.05
CA MET A 120 -2.54 -12.97 -9.93
C MET A 120 -2.31 -14.03 -8.85
N ASN A 121 -1.18 -14.68 -8.92
CA ASN A 121 -0.71 -15.66 -7.94
C ASN A 121 0.81 -15.62 -7.84
N GLY A 122 1.36 -16.20 -6.79
CA GLY A 122 2.80 -16.28 -6.59
C GLY A 122 3.21 -16.00 -5.15
N ALA A 123 4.52 -16.09 -4.89
CA ALA A 123 5.10 -15.93 -3.56
C ALA A 123 5.30 -14.47 -3.15
N ALA A 124 5.49 -13.57 -4.12
CA ALA A 124 5.64 -12.15 -3.86
C ALA A 124 4.31 -11.50 -3.46
N LEU A 125 4.38 -10.35 -2.81
CA LEU A 125 3.22 -9.52 -2.54
C LEU A 125 2.47 -9.23 -3.85
N GLN A 126 1.17 -9.45 -3.86
CA GLN A 126 0.32 -9.21 -5.01
C GLN A 126 -0.43 -7.90 -4.82
N VAL A 127 -0.29 -7.00 -5.80
CA VAL A 127 -0.95 -5.69 -5.79
C VAL A 127 -1.86 -5.59 -7.01
N VAL A 128 -3.12 -5.37 -6.78
CA VAL A 128 -4.13 -5.13 -7.82
C VAL A 128 -4.59 -3.69 -7.72
N VAL A 129 -4.52 -2.97 -8.82
CA VAL A 129 -4.97 -1.58 -8.91
C VAL A 129 -6.22 -1.52 -9.77
N VAL A 130 -7.27 -0.90 -9.27
CA VAL A 130 -8.57 -0.84 -9.92
C VAL A 130 -9.22 0.52 -9.69
N ASN A 131 -10.04 0.99 -10.66
CA ASN A 131 -10.80 2.22 -10.47
C ASN A 131 -12.08 1.98 -9.66
N TYR A 132 -12.66 3.04 -9.11
CA TYR A 132 -13.86 2.97 -8.26
C TYR A 132 -15.03 2.22 -8.90
N GLU A 133 -15.34 2.53 -10.15
CA GLU A 133 -16.46 1.89 -10.86
C GLU A 133 -16.23 0.40 -11.07
N SER A 134 -15.01 0.00 -11.46
CA SER A 134 -14.66 -1.41 -11.61
C SER A 134 -14.62 -2.15 -10.28
N ALA A 135 -14.16 -1.51 -9.21
CA ALA A 135 -14.18 -2.09 -7.87
C ALA A 135 -15.62 -2.43 -7.44
N TRP A 136 -16.55 -1.54 -7.72
CA TRP A 136 -17.97 -1.77 -7.48
C TRP A 136 -18.52 -2.93 -8.31
N ARG A 137 -18.28 -2.93 -9.62
CA ARG A 137 -18.77 -3.96 -10.53
C ARG A 137 -18.18 -5.34 -10.27
N LEU A 138 -16.93 -5.39 -9.81
CA LEU A 138 -16.18 -6.63 -9.54
C LEU A 138 -16.15 -6.99 -8.05
N GLU A 139 -17.02 -6.42 -7.23
CA GLU A 139 -17.00 -6.60 -5.77
C GLU A 139 -16.96 -8.07 -5.37
N LYS A 140 -17.76 -8.93 -5.99
CA LYS A 140 -17.79 -10.36 -5.67
C LYS A 140 -16.47 -11.04 -5.98
N ASP A 141 -15.90 -10.75 -7.13
CA ASP A 141 -14.63 -11.36 -7.57
C ASP A 141 -13.45 -10.84 -6.77
N LEU A 142 -13.42 -9.55 -6.45
CA LEU A 142 -12.40 -8.95 -5.60
C LEU A 142 -12.50 -9.47 -4.16
N SER A 143 -13.69 -9.64 -3.64
CA SER A 143 -13.91 -10.26 -2.32
C SER A 143 -13.45 -11.73 -2.31
N ALA A 144 -13.72 -12.48 -3.37
CA ALA A 144 -13.25 -13.85 -3.52
C ALA A 144 -11.72 -13.94 -3.64
N TRP A 145 -11.07 -12.93 -4.21
CA TRP A 145 -9.62 -12.83 -4.24
C TRP A 145 -9.01 -12.58 -2.86
N ARG A 146 -9.80 -12.09 -1.91
CA ARG A 146 -9.45 -11.91 -0.49
C ARG A 146 -8.24 -10.99 -0.26
N PRO A 147 -8.35 -9.70 -0.58
CA PRO A 147 -7.29 -8.76 -0.23
C PRO A 147 -7.12 -8.66 1.30
N ASP A 148 -5.87 -8.59 1.73
CA ASP A 148 -5.51 -8.40 3.14
C ASP A 148 -5.44 -6.92 3.52
N LEU A 149 -5.18 -6.06 2.53
CA LEU A 149 -5.11 -4.61 2.66
C LEU A 149 -5.84 -3.93 1.49
N ILE A 150 -6.62 -2.89 1.80
CA ILE A 150 -7.28 -2.04 0.82
C ILE A 150 -6.90 -0.58 1.09
#